data_446b9c480e332cb614bb085f95daff04
#
_entry.id   446b9c480e332cb614bb085f95daff04
#
_cell.length_a   1.000
_cell.length_b   1.000
_cell.length_c   1.000
_cell.angle_alpha   90.00
_cell.angle_beta   90.00
_cell.angle_gamma   90.00
#
_symmetry.space_group_name_H-M   'P 1'
#
loop_
_entity.id
_entity.type
_entity.pdbx_description
1 polymer ?
#
loop_
_entity_poly.entity_id
_entity_poly.type
_entity_poly.pdbx_seq_one_letter_code
_entity_poly.pdbx_strand_id
1 'polypeptide(L)'
;LRLFRRSAGRYDDVKLHENLRLSGRRERLREPFDHYSMPSVNHHIRKMMWYTTLGADEKLKRVTHISGWVIATHHLGTILKTLFTRGGYRDGVHGLVVAMFAGLHTFVKYAKAWERLNVRRDV
;
A
#
# COMPACT_ATOMS: atom_id res chain seq x y z
N LEU A 1 -8.53 2.51 -15.05
CA LEU A 1 -8.63 3.02 -16.40
C LEU A 1 -7.25 3.13 -17.02
N ARG A 2 -7.11 2.85 -18.35
CA ARG A 2 -5.79 2.71 -18.98
C ARG A 2 -5.57 3.67 -20.15
N LEU A 3 -6.65 4.04 -20.83
CA LEU A 3 -6.60 4.95 -21.97
C LEU A 3 -7.74 5.96 -21.88
N PHE A 4 -7.43 7.24 -22.03
CA PHE A 4 -8.41 8.32 -22.08
C PHE A 4 -7.82 9.54 -22.78
N ARG A 5 -8.68 10.39 -23.34
CA ARG A 5 -8.25 11.66 -23.92
C ARG A 5 -7.84 12.60 -22.79
N ARG A 6 -6.69 13.27 -22.91
CA ARG A 6 -6.18 14.22 -21.91
C ARG A 6 -7.19 15.30 -21.52
N SER A 7 -8.01 15.75 -22.47
CA SER A 7 -9.07 16.74 -22.25
C SER A 7 -10.30 16.22 -21.50
N ALA A 8 -10.48 14.89 -21.43
CA ALA A 8 -11.63 14.24 -20.81
C ALA A 8 -11.38 13.74 -19.38
N GLY A 9 -10.16 13.83 -18.87
CA GLY A 9 -9.84 13.32 -17.56
C GLY A 9 -8.74 14.07 -16.83
N ARG A 10 -8.85 14.12 -15.49
CA ARG A 10 -7.87 14.70 -14.60
C ARG A 10 -7.71 13.81 -13.35
N TYR A 11 -6.46 13.61 -12.92
CA TYR A 11 -6.19 12.96 -11.64
C TYR A 11 -6.42 13.92 -10.47
N ASP A 12 -6.87 13.38 -9.34
CA ASP A 12 -6.96 14.14 -8.09
C ASP A 12 -5.56 14.43 -7.54
N ASP A 13 -5.37 15.59 -6.92
CA ASP A 13 -4.11 15.99 -6.27
C ASP A 13 -3.94 15.28 -4.90
N VAL A 14 -3.88 13.96 -4.90
CA VAL A 14 -3.63 13.16 -3.70
C VAL A 14 -2.35 12.34 -3.88
N LYS A 15 -1.53 12.27 -2.82
CA LYS A 15 -0.22 11.58 -2.85
C LYS A 15 -0.34 10.05 -2.93
N LEU A 16 -1.46 9.49 -2.51
CA LEU A 16 -1.75 8.06 -2.53
C LEU A 16 -3.17 7.83 -3.03
N HIS A 17 -3.35 6.78 -3.82
CA HIS A 17 -4.65 6.39 -4.39
C HIS A 17 -5.29 7.47 -5.26
N GLU A 18 -4.51 8.01 -6.20
CA GLU A 18 -5.01 8.94 -7.20
C GLU A 18 -6.23 8.37 -7.92
N ASN A 19 -7.34 9.10 -7.86
CA ASN A 19 -8.54 8.77 -8.60
C ASN A 19 -8.59 9.60 -9.87
N LEU A 20 -8.91 8.94 -10.98
CA LEU A 20 -9.10 9.61 -12.25
C LEU A 20 -10.56 10.07 -12.37
N ARG A 21 -10.78 11.36 -12.38
CA ARG A 21 -12.08 11.96 -12.71
C ARG A 21 -12.21 12.06 -14.22
N LEU A 22 -13.23 11.42 -14.76
CA LEU A 22 -13.51 11.37 -16.18
C LEU A 22 -14.90 11.87 -16.46
N SER A 23 -15.01 12.67 -17.51
CA SER A 23 -16.27 13.00 -18.17
C SER A 23 -16.43 12.12 -19.42
N GLY A 24 -17.66 11.58 -19.61
CA GLY A 24 -18.00 10.81 -20.81
C GLY A 24 -18.18 9.31 -20.60
N ARG A 25 -18.44 8.62 -21.71
CA ARG A 25 -18.68 7.18 -21.75
C ARG A 25 -17.41 6.40 -21.44
N ARG A 26 -17.56 5.33 -20.62
CA ARG A 26 -16.46 4.41 -20.30
C ARG A 26 -16.74 3.07 -20.95
N GLU A 27 -15.72 2.51 -21.57
CA GLU A 27 -15.77 1.17 -22.15
C GLU A 27 -14.67 0.29 -21.58
N ARG A 28 -14.91 -1.01 -21.57
CA ARG A 28 -13.92 -2.01 -21.16
C ARG A 28 -13.25 -2.57 -22.40
N LEU A 29 -11.93 -2.52 -22.43
CA LEU A 29 -11.16 -3.21 -23.47
C LEU A 29 -11.30 -4.71 -23.28
N ARG A 30 -11.40 -5.45 -24.37
CA ARG A 30 -11.60 -6.90 -24.34
C ARG A 30 -10.32 -7.64 -24.00
N GLU A 31 -9.21 -7.15 -24.52
CA GLU A 31 -7.91 -7.77 -24.29
C GLU A 31 -7.31 -7.34 -22.96
N PRO A 32 -6.90 -8.29 -22.10
CA PRO A 32 -6.12 -8.01 -20.91
C PRO A 32 -4.71 -7.57 -21.30
N PHE A 33 -4.03 -6.85 -20.43
CA PHE A 33 -2.60 -6.65 -20.55
C PHE A 33 -1.90 -7.08 -19.26
N ASP A 34 -0.71 -7.65 -19.40
CA ASP A 34 0.09 -8.08 -18.29
C ASP A 34 0.73 -6.90 -17.58
N HIS A 35 0.61 -6.88 -16.26
CA HIS A 35 1.16 -5.81 -15.43
C HIS A 35 2.19 -6.35 -14.44
N TYR A 36 3.45 -6.33 -14.82
CA TYR A 36 4.58 -6.76 -13.98
C TYR A 36 4.98 -5.66 -13.00
N SER A 37 4.20 -5.50 -11.93
CA SER A 37 4.41 -4.42 -10.94
C SER A 37 5.56 -4.67 -9.98
N MET A 38 6.01 -5.93 -9.85
CA MET A 38 7.05 -6.35 -8.89
C MET A 38 7.97 -7.42 -9.49
N PRO A 39 8.94 -7.02 -10.31
CA PRO A 39 9.80 -7.97 -11.02
C PRO A 39 10.83 -8.68 -10.10
N SER A 40 11.07 -8.18 -8.90
CA SER A 40 11.99 -8.78 -7.93
C SER A 40 11.69 -8.37 -6.49
N VAL A 41 12.18 -9.16 -5.53
CA VAL A 41 12.10 -8.84 -4.09
C VAL A 41 12.78 -7.49 -3.79
N ASN A 42 13.94 -7.23 -4.38
CA ASN A 42 14.64 -5.95 -4.19
C ASN A 42 13.83 -4.76 -4.70
N HIS A 43 13.14 -4.91 -5.84
CA HIS A 43 12.25 -3.88 -6.34
C HIS A 43 11.06 -3.66 -5.39
N HIS A 44 10.49 -4.76 -4.88
CA HIS A 44 9.39 -4.71 -3.91
C HIS A 44 9.79 -3.96 -2.64
N ILE A 45 10.96 -4.26 -2.06
CA ILE A 45 11.47 -3.60 -0.85
C ILE A 45 11.65 -2.09 -1.08
N ARG A 46 12.33 -1.69 -2.17
CA ARG A 46 12.52 -0.26 -2.49
C ARG A 46 11.19 0.47 -2.62
N LYS A 47 10.25 -0.11 -3.34
CA LYS A 47 8.91 0.45 -3.53
C LYS A 47 8.16 0.53 -2.20
N MET A 48 8.23 -0.51 -1.37
CA MET A 48 7.64 -0.56 -0.04
C MET A 48 8.17 0.55 0.87
N MET A 49 9.49 0.80 0.86
CA MET A 49 10.09 1.87 1.67
C MET A 49 9.52 3.25 1.33
N TRP A 50 9.31 3.52 0.06
CA TRP A 50 8.70 4.79 -0.37
C TRP A 50 7.21 4.87 0.00
N TYR A 51 6.42 3.84 -0.32
CA TYR A 51 4.98 3.82 -0.01
C TYR A 51 4.68 3.84 1.49
N THR A 52 5.50 3.19 2.30
CA THR A 52 5.33 3.22 3.77
C THR A 52 5.61 4.60 4.35
N THR A 53 6.51 5.38 3.74
CA THR A 53 6.75 6.78 4.13
C THR A 53 5.51 7.63 3.85
N LEU A 54 4.97 7.58 2.64
CA LEU A 54 3.73 8.29 2.30
C LEU A 54 2.54 7.84 3.16
N GLY A 55 2.43 6.52 3.40
CA GLY A 55 1.39 5.97 4.25
C GLY A 55 1.50 6.36 5.72
N ALA A 56 2.72 6.58 6.23
CA ALA A 56 2.95 7.14 7.56
C ALA A 56 2.49 8.59 7.64
N ASP A 57 2.81 9.42 6.62
CA ASP A 57 2.35 10.82 6.54
C ASP A 57 0.81 10.91 6.59
N GLU A 58 0.13 10.08 5.80
CA GLU A 58 -1.34 10.04 5.80
C GLU A 58 -1.91 9.55 7.14
N LYS A 59 -1.22 8.62 7.81
CA LYS A 59 -1.65 8.13 9.12
C LYS A 59 -1.55 9.22 10.18
N LEU A 60 -0.48 10.00 10.18
CA LEU A 60 -0.24 11.09 11.12
C LEU A 60 -1.28 12.22 11.05
N LYS A 61 -1.95 12.39 9.91
CA LYS A 61 -3.07 13.34 9.79
C LYS A 61 -4.30 12.94 10.62
N ARG A 62 -4.39 11.67 11.02
CA ARG A 62 -5.59 11.09 11.65
C ARG A 62 -5.36 10.59 13.07
N VAL A 63 -4.10 10.43 13.49
CA VAL A 63 -3.76 9.88 14.80
C VAL A 63 -2.65 10.69 15.45
N THR A 64 -2.76 10.89 16.75
CA THR A 64 -1.79 11.61 17.60
C THR A 64 -0.99 10.65 18.48
N HIS A 65 -1.40 9.39 18.56
CA HIS A 65 -0.73 8.36 19.36
C HIS A 65 -0.75 7.01 18.66
N ILE A 66 0.35 6.28 18.74
CA ILE A 66 0.48 4.90 18.25
C ILE A 66 1.19 4.09 19.34
N SER A 67 0.53 3.06 19.87
CA SER A 67 1.13 2.13 20.81
C SER A 67 1.77 0.93 20.11
N GLY A 68 2.71 0.26 20.78
CA GLY A 68 3.31 -0.98 20.28
C GLY A 68 2.27 -2.08 20.00
N TRP A 69 1.20 -2.12 20.80
CA TRP A 69 0.09 -3.05 20.59
C TRP A 69 -0.64 -2.80 19.28
N VAL A 70 -0.86 -1.55 18.92
CA VAL A 70 -1.45 -1.17 17.61
C VAL A 70 -0.58 -1.62 16.46
N ILE A 71 0.75 -1.46 16.57
CA ILE A 71 1.70 -1.93 15.55
C ILE A 71 1.60 -3.44 15.39
N ALA A 72 1.67 -4.19 16.50
CA ALA A 72 1.66 -5.65 16.50
C ALA A 72 0.35 -6.22 15.94
N THR A 73 -0.80 -5.72 16.39
CA THR A 73 -2.11 -6.22 15.98
C THR A 73 -2.40 -5.95 14.51
N HIS A 74 -2.03 -4.77 14.00
CA HIS A 74 -2.22 -4.44 12.58
C HIS A 74 -1.27 -5.25 11.68
N HIS A 75 -0.04 -5.48 12.12
CA HIS A 75 0.93 -6.33 11.42
C HIS A 75 0.41 -7.77 11.30
N LEU A 76 0.11 -8.41 12.42
CA LEU A 76 -0.39 -9.79 12.45
C LEU A 76 -1.74 -9.92 11.75
N GLY A 77 -2.66 -8.99 11.99
CA GLY A 77 -3.96 -8.97 11.32
C GLY A 77 -3.85 -8.88 9.80
N THR A 78 -2.86 -8.14 9.28
CA THR A 78 -2.62 -8.05 7.84
C THR A 78 -2.11 -9.38 7.27
N ILE A 79 -1.19 -10.07 7.96
CA ILE A 79 -0.71 -11.39 7.56
C ILE A 79 -1.86 -12.38 7.53
N LEU A 80 -2.62 -12.51 8.62
CA LEU A 80 -3.73 -13.43 8.74
C LEU A 80 -4.82 -13.15 7.69
N LYS A 81 -5.16 -11.86 7.50
CA LYS A 81 -6.11 -11.46 6.45
C LYS A 81 -5.63 -11.86 5.07
N THR A 82 -4.36 -11.68 4.75
CA THR A 82 -3.81 -12.04 3.44
C THR A 82 -3.80 -13.53 3.23
N LEU A 83 -3.39 -14.30 4.23
CA LEU A 83 -3.38 -15.75 4.16
C LEU A 83 -4.78 -16.35 4.04
N PHE A 84 -5.69 -15.97 4.93
CA PHE A 84 -6.98 -16.65 5.04
C PHE A 84 -8.09 -15.96 4.25
N THR A 85 -8.28 -14.66 4.40
CA THR A 85 -9.40 -13.96 3.75
C THR A 85 -9.17 -13.74 2.25
N ARG A 86 -7.90 -13.57 1.83
CA ARG A 86 -7.52 -13.41 0.42
C ARG A 86 -7.09 -14.71 -0.24
N GLY A 87 -7.11 -15.81 0.50
CA GLY A 87 -6.80 -17.13 -0.02
C GLY A 87 -5.31 -17.41 -0.26
N GLY A 88 -4.41 -16.58 0.30
CA GLY A 88 -2.96 -16.74 0.10
C GLY A 88 -2.40 -18.10 0.51
N TYR A 89 -3.05 -18.81 1.44
CA TYR A 89 -2.67 -20.18 1.81
C TYR A 89 -2.76 -21.18 0.64
N ARG A 90 -3.58 -20.87 -0.37
CA ARG A 90 -3.77 -21.72 -1.57
C ARG A 90 -2.60 -21.60 -2.56
N ASP A 91 -1.85 -20.50 -2.48
CA ASP A 91 -0.73 -20.19 -3.36
C ASP A 91 0.61 -20.74 -2.79
N GLY A 92 0.55 -21.55 -1.75
CA GLY A 92 1.74 -22.16 -1.12
C GLY A 92 2.76 -21.13 -0.68
N VAL A 93 4.04 -21.34 -1.03
CA VAL A 93 5.15 -20.47 -0.63
C VAL A 93 4.98 -19.04 -1.18
N HIS A 94 4.44 -18.86 -2.39
CA HIS A 94 4.18 -17.53 -2.95
C HIS A 94 3.19 -16.73 -2.10
N GLY A 95 2.08 -17.36 -1.70
CA GLY A 95 1.09 -16.74 -0.84
C GLY A 95 1.63 -16.38 0.54
N LEU A 96 2.49 -17.24 1.11
CA LEU A 96 3.18 -16.95 2.37
C LEU A 96 4.09 -15.73 2.23
N VAL A 97 4.93 -15.68 1.19
CA VAL A 97 5.83 -14.55 0.93
C VAL A 97 5.05 -13.24 0.76
N VAL A 98 3.96 -13.27 -0.02
CA VAL A 98 3.08 -12.11 -0.21
C VAL A 98 2.46 -11.66 1.12
N ALA A 99 2.00 -12.58 1.95
CA ALA A 99 1.41 -12.27 3.26
C ALA A 99 2.44 -11.64 4.21
N MET A 100 3.66 -12.18 4.25
CA MET A 100 4.76 -11.63 5.05
C MET A 100 5.13 -10.22 4.61
N PHE A 101 5.24 -9.96 3.31
CA PHE A 101 5.49 -8.61 2.81
C PHE A 101 4.33 -7.64 3.08
N ALA A 102 3.09 -8.09 3.00
CA ALA A 102 1.93 -7.26 3.37
C ALA A 102 1.95 -6.87 4.85
N GLY A 103 2.28 -7.82 5.72
CA GLY A 103 2.50 -7.55 7.14
C GLY A 103 3.66 -6.59 7.36
N LEU A 104 4.82 -6.86 6.76
CA LEU A 104 6.01 -6.00 6.87
C LEU A 104 5.72 -4.57 6.40
N HIS A 105 5.00 -4.41 5.28
CA HIS A 105 4.55 -3.09 4.82
C HIS A 105 3.73 -2.36 5.89
N THR A 106 2.81 -3.07 6.54
CA THR A 106 1.98 -2.52 7.61
C THR A 106 2.84 -2.16 8.82
N PHE A 107 3.72 -3.05 9.25
CA PHE A 107 4.65 -2.81 10.35
C PHE A 107 5.51 -1.57 10.11
N VAL A 108 6.22 -1.50 8.98
CA VAL A 108 7.13 -0.37 8.65
C VAL A 108 6.36 0.95 8.57
N LYS A 109 5.15 0.96 8.00
CA LYS A 109 4.30 2.15 7.96
C LYS A 109 3.99 2.68 9.36
N TYR A 110 3.55 1.80 10.27
CA TYR A 110 3.22 2.19 11.64
C TYR A 110 4.45 2.53 12.46
N ALA A 111 5.57 1.82 12.26
CA ALA A 111 6.83 2.11 12.92
C ALA A 111 7.35 3.51 12.56
N LYS A 112 7.33 3.87 11.26
CA LYS A 112 7.69 5.22 10.80
C LYS A 112 6.77 6.31 11.36
N ALA A 113 5.47 6.03 11.47
CA ALA A 113 4.53 6.97 12.06
C ALA A 113 4.77 7.12 13.57
N TRP A 114 5.02 6.01 14.29
CA TRP A 114 5.38 6.01 15.70
C TRP A 114 6.69 6.77 15.96
N GLU A 115 7.74 6.50 15.16
CA GLU A 115 9.03 7.20 15.25
C GLU A 115 8.83 8.72 15.20
N ARG A 116 8.05 9.23 14.26
CA ARG A 116 7.80 10.67 14.11
C ARG A 116 6.99 11.30 15.25
N LEU A 117 6.18 10.49 15.94
CA LEU A 117 5.41 10.96 17.10
C LEU A 117 6.24 10.97 18.39
N ASN A 118 7.22 10.09 18.53
CA ASN A 118 7.86 9.82 19.81
C ASN A 118 9.38 10.12 19.82
N VAL A 119 10.02 10.11 18.66
CA VAL A 119 11.45 10.39 18.57
C VAL A 119 11.63 11.83 18.11
N ARG A 120 12.06 12.71 19.03
CA ARG A 120 12.54 14.04 18.67
C ARG A 120 13.79 13.88 17.81
N ARG A 121 13.77 14.41 16.61
CA ARG A 121 14.98 14.60 15.82
C ARG A 121 15.65 15.87 16.33
N ASP A 122 16.53 15.69 17.29
CA ASP A 122 17.51 16.73 17.64
C ASP A 122 18.59 16.69 16.54
N VAL A 123 18.28 17.33 15.40
CA VAL A 123 19.25 17.63 14.35
C VAL A 123 19.06 19.07 13.94
#